data_433eb0d8cfa315736209c1c842cec790
#
_entry.id   433eb0d8cfa315736209c1c842cec790
#
_cell.length_a   1.000
_cell.length_b   1.000
_cell.length_c   1.000
_cell.angle_alpha   90.00
_cell.angle_beta   90.00
_cell.angle_gamma   90.00
#
_symmetry.space_group_name_H-M   'P 1'
#
loop_
_entity.id
_entity.type
_entity.pdbx_description
1 polymer ?
#
loop_
_entity_poly.entity_id
_entity_poly.type
_entity_poly.pdbx_seq_one_letter_code
_entity_poly.pdbx_strand_id
1 'polypeptide(L)'
;MIGEVKDKDVIIVDDLIDTGGTIAMASNVIMDKGAKSVRAIITHPVLSGNAEENLEKSSLIELVVTDSIPLNIRNKKIKVLSIAGLFAKAIRKIHENESTSSLFINR
;
A
#
# COMPACT_ATOMS: atom_id res chain seq x y z
N MET A 1 11.66 -8.89 3.75
CA MET A 1 11.22 -8.74 2.36
C MET A 1 11.68 -9.94 1.56
N ILE A 2 10.87 -10.39 0.65
CA ILE A 2 11.12 -11.59 -0.10
C ILE A 2 11.27 -11.24 -1.58
N GLY A 3 12.28 -11.82 -2.23
CA GLY A 3 12.44 -11.71 -3.67
C GLY A 3 13.18 -10.49 -4.14
N GLU A 4 13.32 -10.43 -5.44
CA GLU A 4 14.01 -9.37 -6.16
C GLU A 4 13.03 -8.26 -6.50
N VAL A 5 13.36 -7.03 -6.16
CA VAL A 5 12.51 -5.88 -6.46
C VAL A 5 13.08 -4.96 -7.54
N LYS A 6 14.29 -5.24 -8.02
CA LYS A 6 14.94 -4.39 -9.00
C LYS A 6 14.10 -4.25 -10.27
N ASP A 7 13.87 -3.02 -10.69
CA ASP A 7 13.10 -2.66 -11.89
C ASP A 7 11.65 -3.12 -11.85
N LYS A 8 11.11 -3.37 -10.66
CA LYS A 8 9.71 -3.84 -10.50
C LYS A 8 8.84 -2.79 -9.84
N ASP A 9 7.57 -2.82 -10.18
CA ASP A 9 6.54 -2.06 -9.46
C ASP A 9 6.11 -2.91 -8.27
N VAL A 10 6.32 -2.41 -7.07
CA VAL A 10 6.11 -3.17 -5.84
C VAL A 10 4.87 -2.67 -5.14
N ILE A 11 4.05 -3.60 -4.63
CA ILE A 11 2.88 -3.28 -3.83
C ILE A 11 3.01 -3.95 -2.47
N ILE A 12 2.98 -3.15 -1.42
CA ILE A 12 2.98 -3.64 -0.04
C ILE A 12 1.54 -3.84 0.39
N VAL A 13 1.21 -5.01 0.92
CA VAL A 13 -0.14 -5.31 1.40
C VAL A 13 -0.06 -5.56 2.90
N ASP A 14 -0.91 -4.86 3.65
CA ASP A 14 -1.00 -5.03 5.10
C ASP A 14 -2.44 -4.80 5.53
N ASP A 15 -2.80 -5.25 6.73
CA ASP A 15 -4.15 -5.07 7.23
C ASP A 15 -4.34 -3.76 8.00
N LEU A 16 -3.28 -3.22 8.57
CA LEU A 16 -3.38 -2.04 9.44
C LEU A 16 -2.22 -1.09 9.21
N ILE A 17 -2.52 0.20 9.17
CA ILE A 17 -1.51 1.24 9.24
C ILE A 17 -1.87 2.18 10.39
N ASP A 18 -0.95 2.35 11.34
CA ASP A 18 -1.16 3.26 12.47
C ASP A 18 -0.41 4.57 12.22
N THR A 19 0.85 4.66 12.64
CA THR A 19 1.64 5.88 12.40
C THR A 19 2.25 5.93 11.01
N GLY A 20 2.35 4.79 10.34
CA GLY A 20 2.95 4.73 9.01
C GLY A 20 4.48 4.69 9.00
N GLY A 21 5.11 4.70 10.17
CA GLY A 21 6.58 4.71 10.23
C GLY A 21 7.20 3.47 9.62
N THR A 22 6.64 2.30 9.93
CA THR A 22 7.16 1.03 9.41
C THR A 22 7.01 0.95 7.89
N ILE A 23 5.85 1.35 7.38
CA ILE A 23 5.59 1.26 5.94
C ILE A 23 6.41 2.31 5.17
N ALA A 24 6.62 3.47 5.76
CA ALA A 24 7.48 4.49 5.16
C ALA A 24 8.91 3.98 5.05
N MET A 25 9.43 3.38 6.12
CA MET A 25 10.78 2.81 6.11
C MET A 25 10.89 1.68 5.09
N ALA A 26 9.90 0.80 5.04
CA ALA A 26 9.90 -0.31 4.08
C ALA A 26 9.91 0.21 2.64
N SER A 27 9.12 1.25 2.35
CA SER A 27 9.08 1.82 1.01
C SER A 27 10.44 2.38 0.61
N ASN A 28 11.12 3.05 1.54
CA ASN A 28 12.44 3.62 1.26
C ASN A 28 13.47 2.53 1.01
N VAL A 29 13.45 1.45 1.79
CA VAL A 29 14.36 0.31 1.59
C VAL A 29 14.12 -0.33 0.22
N ILE A 30 12.86 -0.52 -0.15
CA ILE A 30 12.51 -1.13 -1.43
C ILE A 30 13.02 -0.30 -2.59
N MET A 31 12.85 1.02 -2.52
CA MET A 31 13.37 1.91 -3.57
C MET A 31 14.89 1.91 -3.62
N ASP A 32 15.55 1.83 -2.46
CA ASP A 32 17.00 1.74 -2.41
C ASP A 32 17.52 0.45 -3.05
N LYS A 33 16.70 -0.59 -3.08
CA LYS A 33 17.07 -1.85 -3.74
C LYS A 33 16.77 -1.84 -5.24
N GLY A 34 16.38 -0.71 -5.78
CA GLY A 34 16.23 -0.53 -7.22
C GLY A 34 14.83 -0.74 -7.77
N ALA A 35 13.82 -0.77 -6.92
CA ALA A 35 12.44 -0.89 -7.40
C ALA A 35 12.06 0.30 -8.28
N LYS A 36 11.17 0.08 -9.20
CA LYS A 36 10.69 1.11 -10.10
C LYS A 36 9.68 2.02 -9.41
N SER A 37 8.83 1.44 -8.59
CA SER A 37 7.85 2.18 -7.81
C SER A 37 7.39 1.37 -6.62
N VAL A 38 6.85 2.04 -5.60
CA VAL A 38 6.26 1.37 -4.44
C VAL A 38 4.91 1.98 -4.15
N ARG A 39 3.91 1.12 -4.00
CA ARG A 39 2.58 1.47 -3.55
C ARG A 39 2.23 0.60 -2.34
N ALA A 40 1.19 0.97 -1.62
CA ALA A 40 0.69 0.16 -0.51
C ALA A 40 -0.81 0.05 -0.58
N ILE A 41 -1.33 -1.10 -0.16
CA ILE A 41 -2.76 -1.35 -0.03
C ILE A 41 -3.00 -1.78 1.40
N ILE A 42 -3.80 -1.00 2.13
CA ILE A 42 -4.03 -1.20 3.57
C ILE A 42 -5.52 -1.24 3.82
N THR A 43 -5.99 -2.27 4.53
CA THR A 43 -7.42 -2.41 4.82
C THR A 43 -7.89 -1.41 5.88
N HIS A 44 -7.15 -1.25 6.97
CA HIS A 44 -7.59 -0.44 8.12
C HIS A 44 -6.68 0.78 8.32
N PRO A 45 -7.06 1.95 7.77
CA PRO A 45 -6.22 3.15 7.85
C PRO A 45 -6.48 3.94 9.14
N VAL A 46 -5.89 3.52 10.24
CA VAL A 46 -5.99 4.27 11.51
C VAL A 46 -5.35 5.65 11.37
N LEU A 47 -4.14 5.70 10.83
CA LEU A 47 -3.41 6.93 10.48
C LEU A 47 -3.36 7.93 11.63
N SER A 48 -2.84 7.48 12.76
CA SER A 48 -2.70 8.30 13.96
C SER A 48 -1.32 8.95 14.04
N GLY A 49 -1.17 9.87 14.98
CA GLY A 49 0.11 10.49 15.30
C GLY A 49 0.73 11.20 14.10
N ASN A 50 1.96 10.84 13.77
CA ASN A 50 2.73 11.47 12.68
C ASN A 50 2.46 10.85 11.31
N ALA A 51 1.31 10.22 11.11
CA ALA A 51 1.04 9.47 9.88
C ALA A 51 1.22 10.33 8.62
N GLU A 52 0.70 11.55 8.62
CA GLU A 52 0.83 12.43 7.46
C GLU A 52 2.30 12.75 7.16
N GLU A 53 3.06 13.08 8.20
CA GLU A 53 4.48 13.35 8.05
C GLU A 53 5.23 12.13 7.54
N ASN A 54 4.92 10.96 8.08
CA ASN A 54 5.56 9.72 7.64
C ASN A 54 5.25 9.41 6.18
N LEU A 55 4.02 9.67 5.73
CA LEU A 55 3.67 9.50 4.33
C LEU A 55 4.45 10.44 3.43
N GLU A 56 4.62 11.69 3.85
CA GLU A 56 5.39 12.66 3.06
C GLU A 56 6.85 12.24 2.93
N LYS A 57 7.41 11.63 3.96
CA LYS A 57 8.80 11.16 3.95
C LYS A 57 8.98 9.81 3.28
N SER A 58 7.88 9.11 2.99
CA SER A 58 7.96 7.78 2.38
C SER A 58 8.24 7.89 0.89
N SER A 59 8.69 6.78 0.31
CA SER A 59 8.84 6.66 -1.14
C SER A 59 7.57 6.13 -1.81
N LEU A 60 6.47 5.97 -1.05
CA LEU A 60 5.21 5.55 -1.62
C LEU A 60 4.70 6.59 -2.60
N ILE A 61 4.29 6.16 -3.79
CA ILE A 61 3.62 7.04 -4.73
C ILE A 61 2.12 7.06 -4.48
N GLU A 62 1.60 6.02 -3.80
CA GLU A 62 0.18 5.91 -3.53
C GLU A 62 -0.05 5.00 -2.34
N LEU A 63 -0.96 5.40 -1.46
CA LEU A 63 -1.47 4.58 -0.38
C LEU A 63 -2.95 4.34 -0.62
N VAL A 64 -3.32 3.13 -0.95
CA VAL A 64 -4.71 2.75 -1.19
C VAL A 64 -5.28 2.17 0.09
N VAL A 65 -6.37 2.73 0.57
CA VAL A 65 -7.02 2.28 1.80
C VAL A 65 -8.49 2.01 1.54
N THR A 66 -9.13 1.29 2.47
CA THR A 66 -10.57 1.08 2.39
C THR A 66 -11.29 2.12 3.24
N ASP A 67 -12.61 2.12 3.15
CA ASP A 67 -13.48 2.96 3.97
C ASP A 67 -13.91 2.30 5.27
N SER A 68 -13.18 1.27 5.72
CA SER A 68 -13.48 0.56 6.98
C SER A 68 -13.39 1.48 8.21
N ILE A 69 -12.53 2.49 8.14
CA ILE A 69 -12.33 3.47 9.22
C ILE A 69 -12.38 4.85 8.59
N PRO A 70 -13.13 5.82 9.16
CA PRO A 70 -13.13 7.17 8.63
C PRO A 70 -11.75 7.79 8.69
N LEU A 71 -11.34 8.45 7.60
CA LEU A 71 -10.05 9.13 7.53
C LEU A 71 -10.14 10.45 8.27
N ASN A 72 -9.13 10.73 9.09
CA ASN A 72 -9.00 12.00 9.79
C ASN A 72 -7.86 12.86 9.26
N ILE A 73 -7.18 12.40 8.21
CA ILE A 73 -6.17 13.20 7.53
C ILE A 73 -6.43 13.18 6.03
N ARG A 74 -5.91 14.18 5.35
CA ARG A 74 -5.98 14.26 3.90
C ARG A 74 -4.59 14.39 3.34
N ASN A 75 -4.29 13.59 2.33
CA ASN A 75 -3.01 13.63 1.66
C ASN A 75 -3.22 13.17 0.23
N LYS A 76 -2.57 13.82 -0.72
CA LYS A 76 -2.74 13.50 -2.13
C LYS A 76 -2.28 12.08 -2.48
N LYS A 77 -1.44 11.47 -1.65
CA LYS A 77 -1.00 10.09 -1.85
C LYS A 77 -2.08 9.08 -1.47
N ILE A 78 -3.08 9.47 -0.69
CA ILE A 78 -4.10 8.56 -0.18
C ILE A 78 -5.25 8.45 -1.17
N LYS A 79 -5.58 7.20 -1.54
CA LYS A 79 -6.73 6.86 -2.35
C LYS A 79 -7.65 5.96 -1.53
N VAL A 80 -8.93 6.31 -1.46
CA VAL A 80 -9.89 5.52 -0.72
C VAL A 80 -10.72 4.70 -1.67
N LEU A 81 -10.81 3.39 -1.42
CA LEU A 81 -11.69 2.49 -2.15
C LEU A 81 -12.71 1.93 -1.20
N SER A 82 -13.95 1.76 -1.68
CA SER A 82 -14.94 1.02 -0.90
C SER A 82 -14.51 -0.43 -0.79
N ILE A 83 -14.90 -1.08 0.32
CA ILE A 83 -14.60 -2.51 0.49
C ILE A 83 -15.18 -3.31 -0.66
N ALA A 84 -16.38 -2.95 -1.11
CA ALA A 84 -17.01 -3.63 -2.25
C ALA A 84 -16.18 -3.48 -3.53
N GLY A 85 -15.65 -2.30 -3.78
CA GLY A 85 -14.82 -2.05 -4.96
C GLY A 85 -13.53 -2.85 -4.94
N LEU A 86 -12.89 -2.94 -3.78
CA LEU A 86 -11.67 -3.73 -3.62
C LEU A 86 -11.96 -5.22 -3.86
N PHE A 87 -13.06 -5.71 -3.32
CA PHE A 87 -13.50 -7.09 -3.49
C PHE A 87 -13.73 -7.41 -4.97
N ALA A 88 -14.42 -6.51 -5.66
CA ALA A 88 -14.72 -6.70 -7.08
C ALA A 88 -13.45 -6.78 -7.91
N LYS A 89 -12.45 -5.96 -7.62
CA LYS A 89 -11.17 -6.02 -8.32
C LYS A 89 -10.46 -7.34 -8.09
N ALA A 90 -10.45 -7.83 -6.87
CA ALA A 90 -9.82 -9.11 -6.55
C ALA A 90 -10.51 -10.26 -7.27
N ILE A 91 -11.83 -10.27 -7.28
CA ILE A 91 -12.61 -11.30 -7.97
C ILE A 91 -12.33 -11.28 -9.46
N ARG A 92 -12.28 -10.09 -10.05
CA ARG A 92 -11.99 -9.96 -11.48
C ARG A 92 -10.64 -10.54 -11.84
N LYS A 93 -9.62 -10.25 -11.04
CA LYS A 93 -8.28 -10.77 -11.29
C LYS A 93 -8.23 -12.28 -11.22
N ILE A 94 -8.91 -12.86 -10.26
CA ILE A 94 -8.99 -14.32 -10.14
C ILE A 94 -9.73 -14.91 -11.34
N HIS A 95 -10.83 -14.30 -11.74
CA HIS A 95 -11.64 -14.77 -12.86
C HIS A 95 -10.88 -14.74 -14.17
N GLU A 96 -10.03 -13.75 -14.37
CA GLU A 96 -9.23 -13.60 -15.58
C GLU A 96 -7.95 -14.44 -15.56
N ASN A 97 -7.79 -15.32 -14.56
CA ASN A 97 -6.60 -16.15 -14.39
C ASN A 97 -5.32 -15.34 -14.18
N GLU A 98 -5.44 -14.11 -13.73
CA GLU A 98 -4.27 -13.32 -13.39
C GLU A 98 -3.77 -13.70 -12.01
N SER A 99 -2.46 -13.79 -11.85
CA SER A 99 -1.87 -14.09 -10.56
C SER A 99 -1.85 -12.83 -9.70
N THR A 100 -2.64 -12.81 -8.64
CA THR A 100 -2.60 -11.70 -7.70
C THR A 100 -1.35 -11.75 -6.81
N SER A 101 -0.82 -12.95 -6.58
CA SER A 101 0.36 -13.10 -5.72
C SER A 101 1.62 -12.49 -6.33
N SER A 102 1.69 -12.38 -7.65
CA SER A 102 2.83 -11.74 -8.30
C SER A 102 2.84 -10.23 -8.18
N LEU A 103 1.73 -9.64 -7.76
CA LEU A 103 1.57 -8.19 -7.62
C LEU A 103 1.80 -7.71 -6.19
N PHE A 104 1.80 -8.60 -5.21
CA PHE A 104 1.76 -8.23 -3.80
C PHE A 104 2.94 -8.77 -3.03
N ILE A 105 3.39 -7.97 -2.07
CA ILE A 105 4.31 -8.39 -1.03
C ILE A 105 3.56 -8.32 0.29
N ASN A 106 3.36 -9.46 0.93
CA ASN A 106 2.72 -9.53 2.24
C ASN A 106 3.76 -9.28 3.33
N ARG A 107 3.34 -8.49 4.28
CA ARG A 107 4.14 -8.19 5.45
C ARG A 107 3.76 -9.02 6.64
#